data_410df48cf351c7462a6a796aedb6cd12
#
_entry.id   410df48cf351c7462a6a796aedb6cd12
#
_cell.length_a   1.000
_cell.length_b   1.000
_cell.length_c   1.000
_cell.angle_alpha   90.00
_cell.angle_beta   90.00
_cell.angle_gamma   90.00
#
_symmetry.space_group_name_H-M   'P 1'
#
loop_
_entity.id
_entity.type
_entity.pdbx_description
1 polymer ?
#
loop_
_entity_poly.entity_id
_entity_poly.type
_entity_poly.pdbx_seq_one_letter_code
_entity_poly.pdbx_strand_id
1 'polypeptide(L)'
;AMLFSTLIGTVVGTVSGYFGGWLDNLMMRAVDILMAIPAFFLLLVVNAYLKPGVDNIILIISLLTWMNMSRLVRAETLSVKEREYVLYARASGEHPLRIIVRHIIPGVLPTIIVAATLNIASAILMESTLSFLGLGVQAPAASWGSMLNNAQSYIGEASWLAMFPGILIL
;
A
#
# COMPACT_ATOMS: atom_id res chain seq x y z
N ALA A 1 -3.28 -7.12 -4.29
CA ALA A 1 -2.32 -6.34 -3.50
C ALA A 1 -3.02 -5.25 -2.69
N MET A 2 -3.65 -4.27 -3.31
CA MET A 2 -4.17 -3.05 -2.66
C MET A 2 -5.25 -3.30 -1.61
N LEU A 3 -6.21 -4.19 -1.85
CA LEU A 3 -7.22 -4.54 -0.84
C LEU A 3 -6.58 -5.09 0.44
N PHE A 4 -5.59 -5.97 0.30
CA PHE A 4 -4.90 -6.57 1.44
C PHE A 4 -4.12 -5.52 2.25
N SER A 5 -3.35 -4.68 1.58
CA SER A 5 -2.56 -3.64 2.25
C SER A 5 -3.45 -2.58 2.92
N THR A 6 -4.54 -2.17 2.26
CA THR A 6 -5.51 -1.24 2.82
C THR A 6 -6.17 -1.82 4.08
N LEU A 7 -6.55 -3.10 4.05
CA LEU A 7 -7.20 -3.77 5.17
C LEU A 7 -6.26 -3.89 6.37
N ILE A 8 -5.04 -4.40 6.16
CA ILE A 8 -4.04 -4.52 7.21
C ILE A 8 -3.67 -3.14 7.76
N GLY A 9 -3.37 -2.18 6.88
CA GLY A 9 -3.02 -0.81 7.28
C GLY A 9 -4.13 -0.13 8.06
N THR A 10 -5.39 -0.31 7.65
CA THR A 10 -6.55 0.22 8.38
C THR A 10 -6.68 -0.40 9.78
N VAL A 11 -6.57 -1.71 9.90
CA VAL A 11 -6.67 -2.40 11.21
C VAL A 11 -5.53 -1.94 12.12
N VAL A 12 -4.29 -2.01 11.65
CA VAL A 12 -3.11 -1.61 12.43
C VAL A 12 -3.19 -0.14 12.83
N GLY A 13 -3.49 0.74 11.89
CA GLY A 13 -3.56 2.19 12.13
C GLY A 13 -4.71 2.56 13.09
N THR A 14 -5.88 1.97 12.92
CA THR A 14 -7.04 2.24 13.78
C THR A 14 -6.82 1.73 15.20
N VAL A 15 -6.30 0.51 15.36
CA VAL A 15 -6.02 -0.08 16.68
C VAL A 15 -4.95 0.74 17.40
N SER A 16 -3.84 1.02 16.74
CA SER A 16 -2.75 1.84 17.26
C SER A 16 -3.24 3.23 17.68
N GLY A 17 -3.92 3.96 16.79
CA GLY A 17 -4.41 5.31 17.06
C GLY A 17 -5.49 5.37 18.15
N TYR A 18 -6.38 4.38 18.23
CA TYR A 18 -7.47 4.36 19.21
C TYR A 18 -6.95 4.07 20.62
N PHE A 19 -6.21 2.97 20.81
CA PHE A 19 -5.72 2.57 22.13
C PHE A 19 -4.59 3.45 22.62
N GLY A 20 -3.69 3.90 21.73
CA GLY A 20 -2.57 4.77 22.10
C GLY A 20 -1.56 4.11 23.04
N GLY A 21 -0.79 4.94 23.76
CA GLY A 21 0.11 4.50 24.83
C GLY A 21 1.17 3.50 24.38
N TRP A 22 1.39 2.46 25.20
CA TRP A 22 2.40 1.43 24.95
C TRP A 22 2.14 0.60 23.69
N LEU A 23 0.86 0.24 23.44
CA LEU A 23 0.47 -0.55 22.28
C LEU A 23 0.77 0.20 20.97
N ASP A 24 0.43 1.48 20.93
CA ASP A 24 0.74 2.36 19.80
C ASP A 24 2.24 2.45 19.56
N ASN A 25 3.02 2.70 20.61
CA ASN A 25 4.47 2.77 20.51
C ASN A 25 5.08 1.48 19.98
N LEU A 26 4.62 0.31 20.45
CA LEU A 26 5.13 -0.98 20.01
C LEU A 26 4.80 -1.23 18.53
N MET A 27 3.54 -1.01 18.13
CA MET A 27 3.08 -1.22 16.75
C MET A 27 3.82 -0.29 15.78
N MET A 28 3.93 1.00 16.12
CA MET A 28 4.62 1.97 15.27
C MET A 28 6.13 1.73 15.21
N ARG A 29 6.77 1.27 16.30
CA ARG A 29 8.18 0.84 16.25
C ARG A 29 8.39 -0.34 15.31
N ALA A 30 7.50 -1.32 15.33
CA ALA A 30 7.57 -2.43 14.38
C ALA A 30 7.45 -1.93 12.92
N VAL A 31 6.49 -1.03 12.66
CA VAL A 31 6.34 -0.39 11.36
C VAL A 31 7.60 0.40 10.98
N ASP A 32 8.19 1.17 11.89
CA ASP A 32 9.40 1.97 11.65
C ASP A 32 10.60 1.10 11.29
N ILE A 33 10.79 -0.02 11.99
CA ILE A 33 11.87 -0.98 11.71
C ILE A 33 11.70 -1.58 10.31
N LEU A 34 10.48 -1.98 9.94
CA LEU A 34 10.20 -2.52 8.61
C LEU A 34 10.42 -1.48 7.51
N MET A 35 10.04 -0.22 7.76
CA MET A 35 10.22 0.88 6.81
C MET A 35 11.67 1.39 6.71
N ALA A 36 12.55 1.03 7.65
CA ALA A 36 13.97 1.38 7.57
C ALA A 36 14.68 0.67 6.41
N ILE A 37 14.12 -0.44 5.93
CA ILE A 37 14.64 -1.13 4.76
C ILE A 37 14.06 -0.45 3.51
N PRO A 38 14.92 0.09 2.59
CA PRO A 38 14.41 0.69 1.37
C PRO A 38 13.62 -0.34 0.54
N ALA A 39 12.37 0.02 0.20
CA ALA A 39 11.43 -0.88 -0.47
C ALA A 39 12.01 -1.52 -1.74
N PHE A 40 12.76 -0.75 -2.51
CA PHE A 40 13.38 -1.23 -3.75
C PHE A 40 14.41 -2.35 -3.50
N PHE A 41 15.25 -2.22 -2.47
CA PHE A 41 16.22 -3.29 -2.13
C PHE A 41 15.52 -4.55 -1.64
N LEU A 42 14.46 -4.41 -0.83
CA LEU A 42 13.66 -5.55 -0.40
C LEU A 42 13.05 -6.28 -1.59
N LEU A 43 12.52 -5.52 -2.55
CA LEU A 43 12.00 -6.06 -3.82
C LEU A 43 13.05 -6.85 -4.59
N LEU A 44 14.25 -6.31 -4.73
CA LEU A 44 15.37 -6.99 -5.43
C LEU A 44 15.73 -8.31 -4.74
N VAL A 45 15.90 -8.27 -3.42
CA VAL A 45 16.28 -9.46 -2.63
C VAL A 45 15.20 -10.53 -2.72
N VAL A 46 13.94 -10.18 -2.50
CA VAL A 46 12.83 -11.15 -2.54
C VAL A 46 12.69 -11.74 -3.94
N ASN A 47 12.82 -10.92 -4.98
CA ASN A 47 12.74 -11.39 -6.37
C ASN A 47 13.92 -12.30 -6.77
N ALA A 48 15.09 -12.14 -6.15
CA ALA A 48 16.23 -13.02 -6.37
C ALA A 48 16.03 -14.44 -5.81
N TYR A 49 15.25 -14.56 -4.72
CA TYR A 49 14.95 -15.85 -4.06
C TYR A 49 13.65 -16.49 -4.55
N LEU A 50 12.67 -15.70 -4.96
CA LEU A 50 11.39 -16.19 -5.47
C LEU A 50 11.43 -16.24 -7.01
N LYS A 51 10.72 -17.21 -7.59
CA LYS A 51 10.60 -17.26 -9.05
C LYS A 51 9.85 -16.02 -9.55
N PRO A 52 10.31 -15.37 -10.64
CA PRO A 52 9.59 -14.24 -11.22
C PRO A 52 8.13 -14.61 -11.53
N GLY A 53 7.19 -13.75 -11.10
CA GLY A 53 5.77 -14.01 -11.33
C GLY A 53 4.89 -12.93 -10.73
N VAL A 54 3.68 -12.79 -11.28
CA VAL A 54 2.69 -11.79 -10.87
C VAL A 54 2.30 -11.95 -9.39
N ASP A 55 2.17 -13.19 -8.92
CA ASP A 55 1.77 -13.47 -7.54
C ASP A 55 2.79 -12.95 -6.52
N ASN A 56 4.08 -13.10 -6.82
CA ASN A 56 5.16 -12.60 -5.97
C ASN A 56 5.20 -11.09 -5.94
N ILE A 57 5.00 -10.43 -7.08
CA ILE A 57 4.89 -8.97 -7.16
C ILE A 57 3.71 -8.49 -6.32
N ILE A 58 2.54 -9.13 -6.44
CA ILE A 58 1.36 -8.82 -5.63
C ILE A 58 1.66 -8.93 -4.15
N LEU A 59 2.30 -10.01 -3.73
CA LEU A 59 2.67 -10.25 -2.33
C LEU A 59 3.61 -9.17 -1.81
N ILE A 60 4.67 -8.87 -2.55
CA ILE A 60 5.69 -7.89 -2.15
C ILE A 60 5.09 -6.49 -2.06
N ILE A 61 4.35 -6.06 -3.08
CA ILE A 61 3.70 -4.74 -3.07
C ILE A 61 2.73 -4.64 -1.89
N SER A 62 1.95 -5.70 -1.61
CA SER A 62 1.05 -5.72 -0.46
C SER A 62 1.80 -5.58 0.86
N LEU A 63 2.93 -6.27 0.99
CA LEU A 63 3.76 -6.27 2.20
C LEU A 63 4.42 -4.91 2.46
N LEU A 64 4.66 -4.12 1.42
CA LEU A 64 5.32 -2.82 1.53
C LEU A 64 4.35 -1.64 1.72
N THR A 65 3.17 -1.71 1.09
CA THR A 65 2.26 -0.56 1.04
C THR A 65 1.37 -0.42 2.29
N TRP A 66 1.10 -1.50 3.04
CA TRP A 66 0.26 -1.43 4.25
C TRP A 66 0.88 -0.56 5.36
N MET A 67 2.21 -0.45 5.42
CA MET A 67 2.92 0.33 6.43
C MET A 67 2.60 1.82 6.33
N ASN A 68 2.68 2.39 5.11
CA ASN A 68 2.31 3.78 4.86
C ASN A 68 0.82 4.02 5.19
N MET A 69 -0.04 3.07 4.79
CA MET A 69 -1.46 3.12 5.07
C MET A 69 -1.73 3.12 6.59
N SER A 70 -1.01 2.30 7.36
CA SER A 70 -1.17 2.23 8.80
C SER A 70 -0.82 3.55 9.52
N ARG A 71 0.25 4.23 9.10
CA ARG A 71 0.62 5.54 9.63
C ARG A 71 -0.43 6.61 9.31
N LEU A 72 -0.93 6.63 8.09
CA LEU A 72 -1.94 7.58 7.67
C LEU A 72 -3.24 7.38 8.45
N VAL A 73 -3.73 6.15 8.51
CA VAL A 73 -4.96 5.81 9.26
C VAL A 73 -4.80 6.05 10.75
N ARG A 74 -3.61 5.79 11.32
CA ARG A 74 -3.32 6.13 12.71
C ARG A 74 -3.44 7.63 12.96
N ALA A 75 -2.84 8.47 12.12
CA ALA A 75 -2.90 9.92 12.25
C ALA A 75 -4.35 10.43 12.21
N GLU A 76 -5.14 9.94 11.27
CA GLU A 76 -6.55 10.28 11.16
C GLU A 76 -7.37 9.76 12.35
N THR A 77 -7.09 8.54 12.83
CA THR A 77 -7.73 7.97 14.01
C THR A 77 -7.48 8.80 15.26
N LEU A 78 -6.27 9.33 15.42
CA LEU A 78 -5.93 10.23 16.54
C LEU A 78 -6.76 11.52 16.49
N SER A 79 -7.06 12.06 15.31
CA SER A 79 -7.92 13.21 15.13
C SER A 79 -9.39 12.86 15.40
N VAL A 80 -9.87 11.77 14.82
CA VAL A 80 -11.29 11.36 14.91
C VAL A 80 -11.69 10.97 16.33
N LYS A 81 -10.79 10.32 17.10
CA LYS A 81 -11.10 9.88 18.46
C LYS A 81 -11.36 11.02 19.46
N GLU A 82 -10.90 12.23 19.15
CA GLU A 82 -11.12 13.43 19.97
C GLU A 82 -12.40 14.17 19.59
N ARG A 83 -13.15 13.71 18.59
CA ARG A 83 -14.41 14.33 18.19
C ARG A 83 -15.50 14.06 19.22
N GLU A 84 -16.39 15.04 19.41
CA GLU A 84 -17.43 15.02 20.44
C GLU A 84 -18.29 13.75 20.43
N TYR A 85 -18.69 13.27 19.27
CA TYR A 85 -19.53 12.06 19.16
C TYR A 85 -18.79 10.78 19.61
N VAL A 86 -17.46 10.72 19.45
CA VAL A 86 -16.65 9.59 19.94
C VAL A 86 -16.44 9.68 21.44
N LEU A 87 -16.19 10.89 21.95
CA LEU A 87 -16.07 11.15 23.39
C LEU A 87 -17.38 10.83 24.10
N TYR A 88 -18.52 11.22 23.52
CA TYR A 88 -19.83 10.88 24.04
C TYR A 88 -20.08 9.36 24.10
N ALA A 89 -19.77 8.63 23.00
CA ALA A 89 -19.90 7.17 22.97
C ALA A 89 -19.05 6.50 24.06
N ARG A 90 -17.82 7.01 24.27
CA ARG A 90 -16.92 6.55 25.33
C ARG A 90 -17.50 6.83 26.73
N ALA A 91 -18.00 8.05 26.96
CA ALA A 91 -18.62 8.44 28.23
C ALA A 91 -19.87 7.63 28.54
N SER A 92 -20.60 7.22 27.50
CA SER A 92 -21.80 6.35 27.62
C SER A 92 -21.45 4.88 27.90
N GLY A 93 -20.16 4.52 28.03
CA GLY A 93 -19.72 3.16 28.34
C GLY A 93 -19.78 2.19 27.17
N GLU A 94 -19.80 2.69 25.93
CA GLU A 94 -19.79 1.82 24.75
C GLU A 94 -18.48 1.04 24.66
N HIS A 95 -18.58 -0.24 24.28
CA HIS A 95 -17.41 -1.12 24.20
C HIS A 95 -16.41 -0.63 23.13
N PRO A 96 -15.07 -0.64 23.38
CA PRO A 96 -14.06 -0.10 22.47
C PRO A 96 -14.15 -0.58 21.04
N LEU A 97 -14.37 -1.89 20.82
CA LEU A 97 -14.53 -2.44 19.46
C LEU A 97 -15.75 -1.87 18.72
N ARG A 98 -16.84 -1.60 19.45
CA ARG A 98 -18.03 -1.00 18.85
C ARG A 98 -17.75 0.46 18.47
N ILE A 99 -17.05 1.21 19.31
CA ILE A 99 -16.63 2.57 19.01
C ILE A 99 -15.76 2.59 17.75
N ILE A 100 -14.78 1.69 17.66
CA ILE A 100 -13.91 1.59 16.48
C ILE A 100 -14.75 1.34 15.23
N VAL A 101 -15.59 0.32 15.22
CA VAL A 101 -16.33 -0.09 14.01
C VAL A 101 -17.43 0.92 13.64
N ARG A 102 -18.11 1.52 14.62
CA ARG A 102 -19.29 2.35 14.37
C ARG A 102 -18.99 3.83 14.24
N HIS A 103 -17.91 4.30 14.84
CA HIS A 103 -17.60 5.73 14.89
C HIS A 103 -16.23 6.07 14.26
N ILE A 104 -15.18 5.30 14.58
CA ILE A 104 -13.83 5.61 14.06
C ILE A 104 -13.71 5.21 12.59
N ILE A 105 -13.97 3.94 12.24
CA ILE A 105 -13.81 3.46 10.84
C ILE A 105 -14.62 4.30 9.86
N PRO A 106 -15.91 4.60 10.09
CA PRO A 106 -16.65 5.50 9.19
C PRO A 106 -16.07 6.91 9.12
N GLY A 107 -15.52 7.42 10.23
CA GLY A 107 -14.89 8.74 10.29
C GLY A 107 -13.60 8.85 9.50
N VAL A 108 -12.80 7.78 9.44
CA VAL A 108 -11.54 7.72 8.68
C VAL A 108 -11.72 7.18 7.25
N LEU A 109 -12.91 6.68 6.90
CA LEU A 109 -13.18 6.05 5.61
C LEU A 109 -12.87 6.94 4.40
N PRO A 110 -13.21 8.25 4.40
CA PRO A 110 -12.85 9.13 3.27
C PRO A 110 -11.35 9.15 3.02
N THR A 111 -10.54 9.26 4.06
CA THR A 111 -9.08 9.25 3.98
C THR A 111 -8.56 7.89 3.46
N ILE A 112 -9.16 6.79 3.92
CA ILE A 112 -8.82 5.44 3.44
C ILE A 112 -9.08 5.29 1.94
N ILE A 113 -10.24 5.76 1.46
CA ILE A 113 -10.62 5.66 0.03
C ILE A 113 -9.63 6.44 -0.83
N VAL A 114 -9.33 7.68 -0.46
CA VAL A 114 -8.37 8.54 -1.20
C VAL A 114 -6.99 7.89 -1.21
N ALA A 115 -6.50 7.46 -0.06
CA ALA A 115 -5.19 6.82 0.05
C ALA A 115 -5.12 5.49 -0.75
N ALA A 116 -6.17 4.67 -0.69
CA ALA A 116 -6.25 3.43 -1.45
C ALA A 116 -6.20 3.69 -2.97
N THR A 117 -6.88 4.73 -3.44
CA THR A 117 -6.87 5.13 -4.86
C THR A 117 -5.47 5.55 -5.31
N LEU A 118 -4.79 6.40 -4.51
CA LEU A 118 -3.42 6.83 -4.80
C LEU A 118 -2.42 5.65 -4.75
N ASN A 119 -2.64 4.71 -3.83
CA ASN A 119 -1.83 3.51 -3.74
C ASN A 119 -1.99 2.58 -4.96
N ILE A 120 -3.16 2.55 -5.60
CA ILE A 120 -3.36 1.80 -6.86
C ILE A 120 -2.44 2.37 -7.95
N ALA A 121 -2.43 3.69 -8.14
CA ALA A 121 -1.55 4.33 -9.10
C ALA A 121 -0.07 4.04 -8.80
N SER A 122 0.34 4.18 -7.54
CA SER A 122 1.71 3.87 -7.10
C SER A 122 2.09 2.41 -7.34
N ALA A 123 1.15 1.47 -7.19
CA ALA A 123 1.39 0.05 -7.44
C ALA A 123 1.57 -0.26 -8.93
N ILE A 124 0.80 0.40 -9.79
CA ILE A 124 0.95 0.28 -11.25
C ILE A 124 2.34 0.77 -11.67
N LEU A 125 2.77 1.93 -11.18
CA LEU A 125 4.09 2.49 -11.44
C LEU A 125 5.21 1.56 -10.94
N MET A 126 5.07 1.02 -9.73
CA MET A 126 6.06 0.11 -9.13
C MET A 126 6.15 -1.21 -9.91
N GLU A 127 5.03 -1.84 -10.26
CA GLU A 127 5.00 -3.03 -11.11
C GLU A 127 5.66 -2.76 -12.46
N SER A 128 5.25 -1.66 -13.13
CA SER A 128 5.78 -1.29 -14.44
C SER A 128 7.28 -1.05 -14.40
N THR A 129 7.79 -0.41 -13.35
CA THR A 129 9.22 -0.20 -13.15
C THR A 129 9.98 -1.52 -12.99
N LEU A 130 9.45 -2.43 -12.18
CA LEU A 130 10.06 -3.75 -11.99
C LEU A 130 10.06 -4.57 -13.27
N SER A 131 8.95 -4.60 -13.99
CA SER A 131 8.82 -5.30 -15.25
C SER A 131 9.72 -4.68 -16.35
N PHE A 132 9.85 -3.35 -16.37
CA PHE A 132 10.79 -2.66 -17.26
C PHE A 132 12.24 -3.02 -16.98
N LEU A 133 12.62 -3.23 -15.73
CA LEU A 133 13.96 -3.69 -15.34
C LEU A 133 14.18 -5.20 -15.55
N GLY A 134 13.17 -5.92 -16.08
CA GLY A 134 13.25 -7.38 -16.27
C GLY A 134 13.06 -8.21 -15.01
N LEU A 135 12.68 -7.58 -13.90
CA LEU A 135 12.47 -8.20 -12.60
C LEU A 135 11.00 -8.49 -12.29
N GLY A 136 10.11 -8.14 -13.21
CA GLY A 136 8.66 -8.23 -13.02
C GLY A 136 8.03 -9.41 -13.73
N VAL A 137 6.94 -9.13 -14.44
CA VAL A 137 6.14 -10.10 -15.20
C VAL A 137 6.95 -10.62 -16.39
N GLN A 138 7.08 -11.94 -16.49
CA GLN A 138 7.81 -12.58 -17.57
C GLN A 138 6.89 -13.37 -18.50
N ALA A 139 7.38 -13.61 -19.73
CA ALA A 139 6.67 -14.43 -20.72
C ALA A 139 6.25 -15.79 -20.13
N PRO A 140 5.06 -16.30 -20.49
CA PRO A 140 4.14 -15.80 -21.51
C PRO A 140 3.21 -14.65 -21.07
N ALA A 141 3.22 -14.25 -19.78
CA ALA A 141 2.44 -13.13 -19.30
C ALA A 141 3.05 -11.80 -19.75
N ALA A 142 2.20 -10.81 -20.02
CA ALA A 142 2.61 -9.48 -20.44
C ALA A 142 2.09 -8.42 -19.47
N SER A 143 2.87 -7.37 -19.26
CA SER A 143 2.47 -6.15 -18.57
C SER A 143 2.94 -4.93 -19.35
N TRP A 144 2.41 -3.76 -19.04
CA TRP A 144 2.84 -2.53 -19.70
C TRP A 144 4.34 -2.27 -19.49
N GLY A 145 4.87 -2.60 -18.32
CA GLY A 145 6.30 -2.49 -18.02
C GLY A 145 7.16 -3.46 -18.86
N SER A 146 6.73 -4.72 -19.03
CA SER A 146 7.42 -5.69 -19.87
C SER A 146 7.34 -5.32 -21.36
N MET A 147 6.24 -4.72 -21.81
CA MET A 147 6.11 -4.18 -23.17
C MET A 147 7.10 -3.03 -23.41
N LEU A 148 7.25 -2.13 -22.43
CA LEU A 148 8.25 -1.06 -22.50
C LEU A 148 9.68 -1.60 -22.55
N ASN A 149 9.99 -2.63 -21.77
CA ASN A 149 11.30 -3.29 -21.81
C ASN A 149 11.60 -3.84 -23.22
N ASN A 150 10.66 -4.59 -23.79
CA ASN A 150 10.81 -5.15 -25.13
C ASN A 150 10.89 -4.06 -26.23
N ALA A 151 10.18 -2.95 -26.07
CA ALA A 151 10.16 -1.86 -27.02
C ALA A 151 11.53 -1.12 -27.13
N GLN A 152 12.40 -1.23 -26.13
CA GLN A 152 13.72 -0.59 -26.17
C GLN A 152 14.55 -0.99 -27.39
N SER A 153 14.47 -2.27 -27.79
CA SER A 153 15.21 -2.79 -28.93
C SER A 153 14.72 -2.24 -30.28
N TYR A 154 13.52 -1.71 -30.32
CA TYR A 154 12.85 -1.24 -31.54
C TYR A 154 12.62 0.28 -31.55
N ILE A 155 13.16 1.03 -30.59
CA ILE A 155 12.83 2.45 -30.41
C ILE A 155 13.22 3.32 -31.64
N GLY A 156 14.27 2.92 -32.36
CA GLY A 156 14.70 3.59 -33.58
C GLY A 156 13.85 3.30 -34.82
N GLU A 157 13.14 2.17 -34.84
CA GLU A 157 12.36 1.72 -36.00
C GLU A 157 10.85 1.87 -35.76
N ALA A 158 10.42 1.66 -34.50
CA ALA A 158 9.01 1.59 -34.13
C ALA A 158 8.76 2.22 -32.74
N SER A 159 8.97 3.53 -32.63
CA SER A 159 8.82 4.28 -31.36
C SER A 159 7.43 4.18 -30.73
N TRP A 160 6.40 3.91 -31.54
CA TRP A 160 5.01 3.73 -31.04
C TRP A 160 4.87 2.51 -30.13
N LEU A 161 5.73 1.50 -30.21
CA LEU A 161 5.74 0.35 -29.33
C LEU A 161 6.01 0.74 -27.86
N ALA A 162 6.77 1.81 -27.63
CA ALA A 162 7.01 2.37 -26.32
C ALA A 162 5.96 3.41 -25.91
N MET A 163 5.43 4.18 -26.88
CA MET A 163 4.47 5.24 -26.60
C MET A 163 3.16 4.72 -26.01
N PHE A 164 2.59 3.65 -26.59
CA PHE A 164 1.29 3.13 -26.13
C PHE A 164 1.34 2.65 -24.66
N PRO A 165 2.22 1.72 -24.27
CA PRO A 165 2.31 1.32 -22.85
C PRO A 165 2.73 2.47 -21.94
N GLY A 166 3.58 3.40 -22.40
CA GLY A 166 3.98 4.57 -21.64
C GLY A 166 2.80 5.48 -21.28
N ILE A 167 1.92 5.77 -22.24
CA ILE A 167 0.70 6.58 -22.01
C ILE A 167 -0.29 5.87 -21.09
N LEU A 168 -0.38 4.53 -21.14
CA LEU A 168 -1.29 3.76 -20.32
C LEU A 168 -0.81 3.63 -18.85
N ILE A 169 0.47 3.82 -18.60
CA ILE A 169 1.05 3.83 -17.25
C ILE A 169 0.83 5.17 -16.54
N LEU A 170 0.82 6.27 -17.29
CA LEU A 170 0.67 7.65 -16.79
C LEU A 170 -0.79 7.99 -16.51
#